data_77a7fdc718cb2b7f44dac0889de7f5c7
#
_entry.id   77a7fdc718cb2b7f44dac0889de7f5c7
#
_cell.length_a   1.000
_cell.length_b   1.000
_cell.length_c   1.000
_cell.angle_alpha   90.00
_cell.angle_beta   90.00
_cell.angle_gamma   90.00
#
_symmetry.space_group_name_H-M   'P 1'
#
loop_
_entity.id
_entity.type
_entity.pdbx_description
1 polymer ?
#
loop_
_entity_poly.entity_id
_entity_poly.type
_entity_poly.pdbx_seq_one_letter_code
_entity_poly.pdbx_strand_id
1 'polypeptide(L)'
;MMSGKWSRRAPKTVGDRSAVLTTCGRRCFLGPGKTFPICARLGAARSRSCKIDRRGVQAAYSRAREWAAITARKKGSSVKAARSHRRYTAVARRAKAILSK
;
A
#
# COMPACT_ATOMS: atom_id res chain seq x y z
N MET A 1 -1.29 -19.06 6.29
CA MET A 1 -0.54 -17.80 6.35
C MET A 1 -1.35 -16.65 5.80
N MET A 2 -1.39 -15.58 6.55
CA MET A 2 -2.23 -14.43 6.20
C MET A 2 -1.81 -13.75 4.91
N SER A 3 -0.51 -13.69 4.63
CA SER A 3 0.02 -13.09 3.42
C SER A 3 -0.48 -13.76 2.14
N GLY A 4 -0.77 -15.07 2.18
CA GLY A 4 -1.27 -15.78 1.02
C GLY A 4 -2.63 -15.31 0.55
N LYS A 5 -3.54 -15.03 1.49
CA LYS A 5 -4.88 -14.55 1.15
C LYS A 5 -4.87 -13.15 0.55
N TRP A 6 -4.08 -12.24 1.12
CA TRP A 6 -3.95 -10.91 0.55
C TRP A 6 -3.29 -10.97 -0.81
N SER A 7 -2.28 -11.82 -0.98
CA SER A 7 -1.60 -12.01 -2.24
C SER A 7 -2.56 -12.37 -3.38
N ARG A 8 -3.61 -13.16 -3.08
CA ARG A 8 -4.62 -13.52 -4.07
C ARG A 8 -5.61 -12.40 -4.34
N ARG A 9 -5.85 -11.55 -3.36
CA ARG A 9 -6.87 -10.49 -3.45
C ARG A 9 -6.30 -9.14 -3.88
N ALA A 10 -5.00 -8.96 -3.75
CA ALA A 10 -4.37 -7.67 -4.03
C ALA A 10 -4.45 -7.30 -5.51
N PRO A 11 -4.65 -6.00 -5.81
CA PRO A 11 -4.54 -5.52 -7.19
C PRO A 11 -3.07 -5.44 -7.57
N LYS A 12 -2.60 -6.42 -8.33
CA LYS A 12 -1.18 -6.55 -8.67
C LYS A 12 -0.82 -5.95 -10.00
N THR A 13 -1.69 -6.09 -11.00
CA THR A 13 -1.42 -5.56 -12.32
C THR A 13 -1.76 -4.08 -12.39
N VAL A 14 -1.18 -3.39 -13.37
CA VAL A 14 -1.50 -1.98 -13.61
C VAL A 14 -3.00 -1.83 -13.89
N GLY A 15 -3.57 -2.76 -14.65
CA GLY A 15 -5.00 -2.74 -14.95
C GLY A 15 -5.87 -2.87 -13.71
N ASP A 16 -5.53 -3.82 -12.82
CA ASP A 16 -6.25 -4.01 -11.57
C ASP A 16 -6.19 -2.76 -10.68
N ARG A 17 -4.99 -2.18 -10.56
CA ARG A 17 -4.81 -0.98 -9.74
C ARG A 17 -5.54 0.22 -10.32
N SER A 18 -5.53 0.36 -11.63
CA SER A 18 -6.26 1.44 -12.30
C SER A 18 -7.77 1.30 -12.09
N ALA A 19 -8.29 0.08 -12.17
CA ALA A 19 -9.70 -0.19 -11.95
C ALA A 19 -10.12 0.18 -10.52
N VAL A 20 -9.30 -0.19 -9.53
CA VAL A 20 -9.57 0.17 -8.14
C VAL A 20 -9.52 1.68 -7.95
N LEU A 21 -8.54 2.35 -8.52
CA LEU A 21 -8.41 3.80 -8.39
C LEU A 21 -9.60 4.52 -9.03
N THR A 22 -10.02 4.09 -10.21
CA THR A 22 -11.15 4.70 -10.92
C THR A 22 -12.47 4.49 -10.17
N THR A 23 -12.68 3.30 -9.64
CA THR A 23 -13.95 2.94 -8.97
C THR A 23 -13.98 3.42 -7.52
N CYS A 24 -12.87 3.32 -6.81
CA CYS A 24 -12.83 3.52 -5.37
C CYS A 24 -12.10 4.79 -4.93
N GLY A 25 -11.25 5.33 -5.77
CA GLY A 25 -10.50 6.52 -5.44
C GLY A 25 -9.21 6.24 -4.66
N ARG A 26 -8.56 7.31 -4.27
CA ARG A 26 -7.24 7.25 -3.63
C ARG A 26 -7.28 6.67 -2.22
N ARG A 27 -8.42 6.56 -1.60
CA ARG A 27 -8.56 5.97 -0.27
C ARG A 27 -8.09 4.52 -0.21
N CYS A 28 -8.04 3.85 -1.35
CA CYS A 28 -7.59 2.47 -1.46
C CYS A 28 -6.08 2.33 -1.67
N PHE A 29 -5.35 3.45 -1.62
CA PHE A 29 -3.89 3.46 -1.78
C PHE A 29 -3.25 4.33 -0.71
N LEU A 30 -2.23 3.80 -0.03
CA LEU A 30 -1.52 4.56 1.01
C LEU A 30 -0.34 5.36 0.47
N GLY A 31 0.13 5.04 -0.72
CA GLY A 31 1.23 5.74 -1.35
C GLY A 31 0.77 6.59 -2.52
N PRO A 32 1.68 7.36 -3.13
CA PRO A 32 1.35 8.20 -4.27
C PRO A 32 1.00 7.36 -5.49
N GLY A 33 0.10 7.89 -6.32
CA GLY A 33 -0.36 7.17 -7.50
C GLY A 33 -1.11 5.92 -7.12
N LYS A 34 -0.70 4.80 -7.71
CA LYS A 34 -1.35 3.50 -7.47
C LYS A 34 -0.46 2.57 -6.64
N THR A 35 0.30 3.13 -5.69
CA THR A 35 1.19 2.35 -4.85
C THR A 35 0.58 2.03 -3.50
N PHE A 36 1.02 0.93 -2.91
CA PHE A 36 0.57 0.45 -1.61
C PHE A 36 -0.95 0.31 -1.54
N PRO A 37 -1.53 -0.57 -2.39
CA PRO A 37 -2.97 -0.79 -2.39
C PRO A 37 -3.43 -1.48 -1.10
N ILE A 38 -4.56 -1.03 -0.57
CA ILE A 38 -5.14 -1.58 0.66
C ILE A 38 -6.57 -2.06 0.49
N CYS A 39 -7.11 -1.99 -0.74
CA CYS A 39 -8.40 -2.58 -1.07
C CYS A 39 -8.18 -3.74 -2.04
N ALA A 40 -9.00 -4.78 -1.94
CA ALA A 40 -8.91 -5.92 -2.82
C ALA A 40 -9.23 -5.52 -4.27
N ARG A 41 -8.69 -6.26 -5.25
CA ARG A 41 -9.06 -6.07 -6.64
C ARG A 41 -10.55 -6.29 -6.81
N LEU A 42 -11.17 -5.58 -7.75
CA LEU A 42 -12.62 -5.60 -7.91
C LEU A 42 -13.18 -7.00 -8.16
N GLY A 43 -12.46 -7.84 -8.89
CA GLY A 43 -12.90 -9.21 -9.18
C GLY A 43 -12.84 -10.15 -7.99
N ALA A 44 -12.09 -9.82 -6.94
CA ALA A 44 -11.97 -10.64 -5.75
C ALA A 44 -12.98 -10.26 -4.67
N ALA A 45 -13.54 -9.06 -4.74
CA ALA A 45 -14.53 -8.60 -3.78
C ALA A 45 -15.92 -9.07 -4.19
N ARG A 46 -16.65 -9.67 -3.26
CA ARG A 46 -18.03 -10.08 -3.51
C ARG A 46 -18.95 -8.89 -3.77
N SER A 47 -18.64 -7.77 -3.15
CA SER A 47 -19.33 -6.52 -3.40
C SER A 47 -18.29 -5.50 -3.82
N ARG A 48 -18.64 -4.61 -4.72
CA ARG A 48 -17.75 -3.54 -5.18
C ARG A 48 -17.73 -2.40 -4.16
N SER A 49 -17.53 -2.76 -2.89
CA SER A 49 -17.71 -1.83 -1.79
C SER A 49 -16.50 -0.93 -1.52
N CYS A 50 -15.40 -1.13 -2.20
CA CYS A 50 -14.17 -0.37 -1.98
C CYS A 50 -13.74 -0.41 -0.52
N LYS A 51 -13.97 -1.54 0.12
CA LYS A 51 -13.69 -1.71 1.53
C LYS A 51 -12.19 -1.90 1.75
N ILE A 52 -11.65 -1.20 2.73
CA ILE A 52 -10.25 -1.36 3.10
C ILE A 52 -10.06 -2.77 3.69
N ASP A 53 -9.10 -3.50 3.14
CA ASP A 53 -8.74 -4.83 3.63
C ASP A 53 -7.63 -4.71 4.65
N ARG A 54 -7.88 -5.12 5.88
CA ARG A 54 -6.91 -4.99 6.97
C ARG A 54 -5.61 -5.74 6.66
N ARG A 55 -5.71 -6.87 5.95
CA ARG A 55 -4.51 -7.62 5.53
C ARG A 55 -3.69 -6.84 4.52
N GLY A 56 -4.37 -6.08 3.65
CA GLY A 56 -3.71 -5.19 2.71
C GLY A 56 -2.98 -4.06 3.42
N VAL A 57 -3.60 -3.49 4.46
CA VAL A 57 -2.95 -2.46 5.27
C VAL A 57 -1.72 -3.02 5.96
N GLN A 58 -1.81 -4.23 6.52
CA GLN A 58 -0.69 -4.87 7.19
C GLN A 58 0.46 -5.15 6.23
N ALA A 59 0.15 -5.63 5.02
CA ALA A 59 1.16 -5.86 3.99
C ALA A 59 1.83 -4.54 3.57
N ALA A 60 1.05 -3.47 3.42
CA ALA A 60 1.58 -2.17 3.07
C ALA A 60 2.50 -1.64 4.17
N TYR A 61 2.10 -1.82 5.43
CA TYR A 61 2.90 -1.40 6.58
C TYR A 61 4.26 -2.11 6.59
N SER A 62 4.25 -3.43 6.46
CA SER A 62 5.49 -4.22 6.46
C SER A 62 6.41 -3.82 5.32
N ARG A 63 5.86 -3.68 4.12
CA ARG A 63 6.65 -3.31 2.95
C ARG A 63 7.20 -1.90 3.06
N ALA A 64 6.38 -0.96 3.53
CA ALA A 64 6.83 0.42 3.69
C ALA A 64 7.94 0.54 4.73
N ARG A 65 7.85 -0.20 5.83
CA ARG A 65 8.91 -0.23 6.83
C ARG A 65 10.20 -0.82 6.29
N GLU A 66 10.09 -1.88 5.51
CA GLU A 66 11.25 -2.51 4.89
C GLU A 66 11.97 -1.54 3.95
N TRP A 67 11.22 -0.89 3.06
CA TRP A 67 11.79 0.08 2.15
C TRP A 67 12.29 1.34 2.84
N ALA A 68 11.63 1.75 3.93
CA ALA A 68 12.11 2.88 4.73
C ALA A 68 13.47 2.57 5.34
N ALA A 69 13.67 1.33 5.82
CA ALA A 69 14.96 0.92 6.38
C ALA A 69 16.04 0.91 5.31
N ILE A 70 15.72 0.42 4.10
CA ILE A 70 16.66 0.40 2.98
C ILE A 70 17.04 1.82 2.57
N THR A 71 16.06 2.71 2.41
CA THR A 71 16.32 4.08 1.98
C THR A 71 16.98 4.92 3.07
N ALA A 72 16.79 4.56 4.35
CA ALA A 72 17.48 5.25 5.45
C ALA A 72 18.99 5.18 5.31
N ARG A 73 19.49 4.05 4.82
CA ARG A 73 20.94 3.87 4.61
C ARG A 73 21.46 4.72 3.48
N LYS A 74 20.61 5.10 2.53
CA LYS A 74 21.01 5.81 1.31
C LYS A 74 20.62 7.29 1.31
N LYS A 75 19.80 7.74 2.25
CA LYS A 75 19.24 9.10 2.20
C LYS A 75 20.30 10.19 2.28
N GLY A 76 21.43 9.91 2.91
CA GLY A 76 22.53 10.88 2.99
C GLY A 76 23.35 11.01 1.73
N SER A 77 23.19 10.08 0.77
CA SER A 77 23.98 10.05 -0.45
C SER A 77 23.25 10.64 -1.66
N SER A 78 21.94 10.88 -1.58
CA SER A 78 21.23 11.52 -2.67
C SER A 78 19.91 12.13 -2.20
N VAL A 79 19.50 13.19 -2.90
CA VAL A 79 18.21 13.85 -2.67
C VAL A 79 17.06 12.90 -2.98
N LYS A 80 17.23 12.07 -4.02
CA LYS A 80 16.23 11.09 -4.42
C LYS A 80 15.98 10.05 -3.32
N ALA A 81 17.05 9.55 -2.71
CA ALA A 81 16.95 8.58 -1.63
C ALA A 81 16.26 9.18 -0.39
N ALA A 82 16.60 10.43 -0.05
CA ALA A 82 15.97 11.12 1.07
C ALA A 82 14.46 11.31 0.84
N ARG A 83 14.08 11.66 -0.39
CA ARG A 83 12.69 11.85 -0.77
C ARG A 83 11.91 10.53 -0.70
N SER A 84 12.51 9.44 -1.19
CA SER A 84 11.90 8.11 -1.12
C SER A 84 11.72 7.66 0.31
N HIS A 85 12.72 7.91 1.17
CA HIS A 85 12.64 7.55 2.57
C HIS A 85 11.44 8.24 3.26
N ARG A 86 11.25 9.53 3.03
CA ARG A 86 10.10 10.26 3.60
C ARG A 86 8.77 9.69 3.12
N ARG A 87 8.70 9.28 1.85
CA ARG A 87 7.51 8.68 1.28
C ARG A 87 7.15 7.37 1.98
N TYR A 88 8.11 6.49 2.13
CA TYR A 88 7.87 5.19 2.78
C TYR A 88 7.54 5.36 4.26
N THR A 89 8.18 6.30 4.94
CA THR A 89 7.88 6.60 6.34
C THR A 89 6.43 7.09 6.48
N ALA A 90 5.98 7.94 5.57
CA ALA A 90 4.61 8.45 5.59
C ALA A 90 3.60 7.32 5.37
N VAL A 91 3.87 6.41 4.43
CA VAL A 91 3.00 5.26 4.18
C VAL A 91 2.90 4.37 5.42
N ALA A 92 4.04 4.07 6.04
CA ALA A 92 4.06 3.24 7.25
C ALA A 92 3.26 3.89 8.38
N ARG A 93 3.36 5.21 8.54
CA ARG A 93 2.60 5.94 9.55
C ARG A 93 1.10 5.86 9.31
N ARG A 94 0.66 6.02 8.07
CA ARG A 94 -0.75 5.93 7.71
C ARG A 94 -1.29 4.52 7.95
N ALA A 95 -0.51 3.50 7.58
CA ALA A 95 -0.90 2.11 7.79
C ALA A 95 -1.03 1.81 9.28
N LYS A 96 -0.07 2.25 10.08
CA LYS A 96 -0.10 2.04 11.53
C LYS A 96 -1.34 2.70 12.16
N ALA A 97 -1.70 3.88 11.70
CA ALA A 97 -2.89 4.58 12.20
C ALA A 97 -4.16 3.77 11.94
N ILE A 98 -4.27 3.14 10.78
CA ILE A 98 -5.41 2.29 10.44
C ILE A 98 -5.41 1.04 11.31
N LEU A 99 -4.25 0.40 11.47
CA LEU A 99 -4.14 -0.83 12.25
C LEU A 99 -4.39 -0.63 13.74
N SER A 100 -4.22 0.59 14.24
CA SER A 100 -4.41 0.92 15.66
C SER A 100 -5.86 1.21 16.03
N LYS A 101 -6.75 1.30 15.08
CA LYS A 101 -8.17 1.55 15.33
C LYS A 101 -8.95 0.34 15.80
#